data_a533baa3f87fc27f31c0de4b06358d84
#
_entry.id   a533baa3f87fc27f31c0de4b06358d84
#
_cell.length_a   1.000
_cell.length_b   1.000
_cell.length_c   1.000
_cell.angle_alpha   90.00
_cell.angle_beta   90.00
_cell.angle_gamma   90.00
#
_symmetry.space_group_name_H-M   'P 1'
#
loop_
_entity.id
_entity.type
_entity.pdbx_description
1 polymer ?
#
loop_
_entity_poly.entity_id
_entity_poly.type
_entity_poly.pdbx_seq_one_letter_code
_entity_poly.pdbx_strand_id
1 'polypeptide(L)'
;PEGLDVRPTKDSVKEAIFSAIQFETEGSVVLDLFSGSGQLGIEAVSRGAKKAYLVDSSQNSIKFIKQNVAHVGFESQCEIVNMPNSAFLRTTGEKFDIALLDPPYEKSLIQRSLPALTEKMKDTGVIICEHEPGCRLPEEINGFVITKSKKYGKTALTFYRKPQTEDEE
;
A
#
# COMPACT_ATOMS: atom_id res chain seq x y z
N PRO A 1 -25.37 -16.13 1.14
CA PRO A 1 -24.42 -15.56 2.04
C PRO A 1 -23.79 -14.31 1.51
N GLU A 2 -24.02 -13.28 2.25
CA GLU A 2 -23.78 -11.92 1.83
C GLU A 2 -22.29 -11.56 1.73
N GLY A 3 -21.42 -12.34 2.35
CA GLY A 3 -19.99 -12.10 2.29
C GLY A 3 -19.26 -12.73 1.12
N LEU A 4 -19.94 -13.61 0.37
CA LEU A 4 -19.28 -14.37 -0.69
C LEU A 4 -18.97 -13.54 -1.93
N ASP A 5 -19.80 -12.54 -2.23
CA ASP A 5 -19.63 -11.72 -3.42
C ASP A 5 -18.47 -10.76 -3.31
N VAL A 6 -18.04 -10.45 -2.08
CA VAL A 6 -16.94 -9.52 -1.83
C VAL A 6 -15.58 -10.23 -1.92
N ARG A 7 -15.49 -11.46 -1.44
CA ARG A 7 -14.23 -12.21 -1.37
C ARG A 7 -13.56 -12.44 -2.72
N PRO A 8 -14.26 -12.91 -3.77
CA PRO A 8 -13.60 -13.11 -5.07
C PRO A 8 -13.02 -11.82 -5.63
N THR A 9 -13.74 -10.70 -5.45
CA THR A 9 -13.26 -9.38 -5.91
C THR A 9 -12.01 -8.96 -5.13
N LYS A 10 -12.01 -9.14 -3.81
CA LYS A 10 -10.85 -8.79 -2.97
C LYS A 10 -9.64 -9.66 -3.29
N ASP A 11 -9.84 -10.96 -3.49
CA ASP A 11 -8.75 -11.86 -3.85
C ASP A 11 -8.19 -11.51 -5.22
N SER A 12 -9.06 -11.15 -6.18
CA SER A 12 -8.65 -10.71 -7.52
C SER A 12 -7.84 -9.42 -7.45
N VAL A 13 -8.25 -8.48 -6.61
CA VAL A 13 -7.54 -7.20 -6.44
C VAL A 13 -6.16 -7.43 -5.83
N LYS A 14 -6.08 -8.25 -4.78
CA LYS A 14 -4.81 -8.58 -4.14
C LYS A 14 -3.87 -9.26 -5.13
N GLU A 15 -4.35 -10.21 -5.90
CA GLU A 15 -3.56 -10.89 -6.91
C GLU A 15 -3.09 -9.91 -8.00
N ALA A 16 -3.96 -9.00 -8.41
CA ALA A 16 -3.61 -7.98 -9.39
C ALA A 16 -2.49 -7.06 -8.90
N ILE A 17 -2.55 -6.65 -7.61
CA ILE A 17 -1.51 -5.84 -7.01
C ILE A 17 -0.16 -6.56 -7.09
N PHE A 18 -0.09 -7.76 -6.56
CA PHE A 18 1.19 -8.47 -6.42
C PHE A 18 1.70 -9.03 -7.74
N SER A 19 0.82 -9.32 -8.71
CA SER A 19 1.24 -9.64 -10.07
C SER A 19 1.91 -8.44 -10.74
N ALA A 20 1.36 -7.25 -10.54
CA ALA A 20 1.92 -6.03 -11.14
C ALA A 20 3.32 -5.69 -10.61
N ILE A 21 3.62 -6.07 -9.36
CA ILE A 21 4.90 -5.76 -8.72
C ILE A 21 5.75 -7.01 -8.46
N GLN A 22 5.48 -8.11 -9.16
CA GLN A 22 6.10 -9.41 -8.88
C GLN A 22 7.63 -9.39 -8.96
N PHE A 23 8.20 -8.52 -9.77
CA PHE A 23 9.66 -8.42 -9.92
C PHE A 23 10.29 -7.38 -8.99
N GLU A 24 9.48 -6.66 -8.22
CA GLU A 24 9.94 -5.57 -7.35
C GLU A 24 9.78 -5.90 -5.86
N THR A 25 9.00 -6.92 -5.54
CA THR A 25 8.62 -7.23 -4.16
C THR A 25 9.78 -7.83 -3.38
N GLU A 26 10.55 -8.74 -3.99
CA GLU A 26 11.66 -9.40 -3.29
C GLU A 26 12.72 -8.37 -2.86
N GLY A 27 13.04 -8.39 -1.58
CA GLY A 27 14.03 -7.49 -1.00
C GLY A 27 13.54 -6.06 -0.77
N SER A 28 12.26 -5.77 -1.04
CA SER A 28 11.70 -4.42 -0.92
C SER A 28 11.35 -4.05 0.52
N VAL A 29 11.30 -2.74 0.76
CA VAL A 29 10.74 -2.16 1.98
C VAL A 29 9.35 -1.64 1.62
N VAL A 30 8.34 -2.16 2.31
CA VAL A 30 6.94 -1.96 1.97
C VAL A 30 6.24 -1.16 3.07
N LEU A 31 5.39 -0.24 2.67
CA LEU A 31 4.52 0.50 3.57
C LEU A 31 3.07 0.11 3.29
N ASP A 32 2.38 -0.38 4.32
CA ASP A 32 0.94 -0.61 4.32
C ASP A 32 0.33 0.46 5.21
N LEU A 33 -0.10 1.56 4.59
CA LEU A 33 -0.37 2.81 5.31
C LEU A 33 -1.72 2.81 6.03
N PHE A 34 -2.68 2.05 5.55
CA PHE A 34 -4.00 1.86 6.18
C PHE A 34 -4.20 0.37 6.37
N SER A 35 -3.44 -0.21 7.28
CA SER A 35 -3.20 -1.65 7.27
C SER A 35 -4.41 -2.51 7.60
N GLY A 36 -5.33 -2.04 8.45
CA GLY A 36 -6.52 -2.79 8.82
C GLY A 36 -6.20 -4.09 9.51
N SER A 37 -6.32 -5.21 8.80
CA SER A 37 -5.96 -6.53 9.31
C SER A 37 -4.52 -6.92 9.03
N GLY A 38 -3.79 -6.11 8.28
CA GLY A 38 -2.40 -6.38 7.90
C GLY A 38 -2.22 -7.26 6.68
N GLN A 39 -3.29 -7.61 5.99
CA GLN A 39 -3.22 -8.61 4.92
C GLN A 39 -2.30 -8.22 3.77
N LEU A 40 -2.32 -6.97 3.34
CA LEU A 40 -1.48 -6.54 2.22
C LEU A 40 0.01 -6.55 2.62
N GLY A 41 0.34 -6.00 3.78
CA GLY A 41 1.72 -6.00 4.25
C GLY A 41 2.25 -7.41 4.51
N ILE A 42 1.43 -8.27 5.09
CA ILE A 42 1.78 -9.68 5.32
C ILE A 42 1.99 -10.41 3.99
N GLU A 43 1.12 -10.18 3.02
CA GLU A 43 1.27 -10.77 1.69
C GLU A 43 2.58 -10.33 1.03
N ALA A 44 2.94 -9.06 1.17
CA ALA A 44 4.21 -8.55 0.63
C ALA A 44 5.40 -9.31 1.22
N VAL A 45 5.42 -9.52 2.53
CA VAL A 45 6.49 -10.29 3.20
C VAL A 45 6.49 -11.74 2.72
N SER A 46 5.30 -12.34 2.59
CA SER A 46 5.17 -13.71 2.08
C SER A 46 5.75 -13.84 0.66
N ARG A 47 5.74 -12.78 -0.11
CA ARG A 47 6.27 -12.76 -1.49
C ARG A 47 7.71 -12.22 -1.57
N GLY A 48 8.39 -12.09 -0.44
CA GLY A 48 9.80 -11.81 -0.41
C GLY A 48 10.21 -10.40 -0.01
N ALA A 49 9.29 -9.55 0.42
CA ALA A 49 9.66 -8.24 0.93
C ALA A 49 10.62 -8.38 2.12
N LYS A 50 11.60 -7.52 2.17
CA LYS A 50 12.58 -7.49 3.24
C LYS A 50 11.94 -7.06 4.56
N LYS A 51 11.07 -6.07 4.50
CA LYS A 51 10.41 -5.48 5.66
C LYS A 51 9.11 -4.82 5.25
N ALA A 52 8.10 -4.91 6.11
CA ALA A 52 6.83 -4.22 5.92
C ALA A 52 6.51 -3.39 7.17
N TYR A 53 6.12 -2.14 6.93
CA TYR A 53 5.57 -1.27 7.97
C TYR A 53 4.06 -1.31 7.85
N LEU A 54 3.39 -1.72 8.92
CA LEU A 54 1.94 -1.88 8.96
C LEU A 54 1.40 -0.81 9.90
N VAL A 55 0.82 0.23 9.32
CA VAL A 55 0.39 1.43 10.04
C VAL A 55 -1.12 1.47 10.12
N ASP A 56 -1.64 1.68 11.32
CA ASP A 56 -3.07 1.88 11.53
C ASP A 56 -3.29 2.70 12.80
N SER A 57 -4.30 3.56 12.79
CA SER A 57 -4.63 4.38 13.95
C SER A 57 -5.53 3.66 14.96
N SER A 58 -6.18 2.58 14.56
CA SER A 58 -7.14 1.85 15.39
C SER A 58 -6.43 0.82 16.26
N GLN A 59 -6.63 0.89 17.57
CA GLN A 59 -6.09 -0.10 18.50
C GLN A 59 -6.64 -1.50 18.22
N ASN A 60 -7.90 -1.61 17.79
CA ASN A 60 -8.49 -2.89 17.43
C ASN A 60 -7.81 -3.47 16.19
N SER A 61 -7.55 -2.66 15.19
CA SER A 61 -6.80 -3.10 14.01
C SER A 61 -5.42 -3.58 14.40
N ILE A 62 -4.72 -2.88 15.27
CA ILE A 62 -3.39 -3.26 15.74
C ILE A 62 -3.39 -4.64 16.41
N LYS A 63 -4.41 -4.94 17.20
CA LYS A 63 -4.55 -6.27 17.79
C LYS A 63 -4.65 -7.36 16.74
N PHE A 64 -5.48 -7.15 15.72
CA PHE A 64 -5.63 -8.10 14.62
C PHE A 64 -4.35 -8.25 13.81
N ILE A 65 -3.69 -7.13 13.55
CA ILE A 65 -2.41 -7.16 12.82
C ILE A 65 -1.39 -8.00 13.59
N LYS A 66 -1.26 -7.76 14.90
CA LYS A 66 -0.31 -8.52 15.74
C LYS A 66 -0.62 -10.01 15.73
N GLN A 67 -1.89 -10.37 15.85
CA GLN A 67 -2.32 -11.76 15.80
C GLN A 67 -1.99 -12.39 14.44
N ASN A 68 -2.29 -11.70 13.37
CA ASN A 68 -2.06 -12.20 12.02
C ASN A 68 -0.57 -12.35 11.71
N VAL A 69 0.23 -11.37 12.11
CA VAL A 69 1.69 -11.42 11.94
C VAL A 69 2.29 -12.59 12.73
N ALA A 70 1.87 -12.76 13.98
CA ALA A 70 2.34 -13.87 14.83
C ALA A 70 1.93 -15.22 14.26
N HIS A 71 0.72 -15.33 13.74
CA HIS A 71 0.19 -16.56 13.17
C HIS A 71 1.05 -17.09 12.02
N VAL A 72 1.58 -16.19 11.19
CA VAL A 72 2.44 -16.57 10.06
C VAL A 72 3.93 -16.52 10.38
N GLY A 73 4.31 -16.07 11.59
CA GLY A 73 5.70 -16.05 12.02
C GLY A 73 6.54 -14.93 11.42
N PHE A 74 5.94 -13.79 11.06
CA PHE A 74 6.65 -12.70 10.39
C PHE A 74 7.01 -11.53 11.33
N GLU A 75 7.08 -11.77 12.64
CA GLU A 75 7.31 -10.70 13.60
C GLU A 75 8.62 -9.94 13.37
N SER A 76 9.65 -10.62 12.90
CA SER A 76 10.95 -9.98 12.66
C SER A 76 10.96 -9.10 11.42
N GLN A 77 10.00 -9.28 10.51
CA GLN A 77 9.95 -8.57 9.23
C GLN A 77 8.86 -7.51 9.18
N CYS A 78 7.96 -7.50 10.16
CA CYS A 78 6.84 -6.56 10.20
C CYS A 78 7.00 -5.60 11.36
N GLU A 79 7.05 -4.31 11.04
CA GLU A 79 7.01 -3.23 12.01
C GLU A 79 5.57 -2.76 12.13
N ILE A 80 4.95 -2.99 13.29
CA ILE A 80 3.54 -2.64 13.50
C ILE A 80 3.49 -1.30 14.23
N VAL A 81 2.81 -0.33 13.61
CA VAL A 81 2.84 1.06 14.09
C VAL A 81 1.41 1.53 14.34
N ASN A 82 1.11 1.87 15.61
CA ASN A 82 -0.18 2.41 15.99
C ASN A 82 -0.11 3.94 16.04
N MET A 83 -0.39 4.58 14.92
CA MET A 83 -0.49 6.05 14.85
C MET A 83 -1.24 6.44 13.59
N PRO A 84 -1.75 7.69 13.54
CA PRO A 84 -2.34 8.22 12.32
C PRO A 84 -1.33 8.22 11.17
N ASN A 85 -1.82 7.98 9.96
CA ASN A 85 -0.97 7.95 8.77
C ASN A 85 -0.16 9.24 8.58
N SER A 86 -0.78 10.39 8.86
CA SER A 86 -0.09 11.68 8.73
C SER A 86 1.06 11.81 9.71
N ALA A 87 0.88 11.35 10.94
CA ALA A 87 1.95 11.36 11.94
C ALA A 87 3.09 10.43 11.56
N PHE A 88 2.77 9.24 11.07
CA PHE A 88 3.78 8.30 10.62
C PHE A 88 4.61 8.89 9.47
N LEU A 89 3.95 9.42 8.45
CA LEU A 89 4.64 9.99 7.29
C LEU A 89 5.51 11.19 7.67
N ARG A 90 5.08 11.98 8.66
CA ARG A 90 5.86 13.13 9.12
C ARG A 90 7.11 12.72 9.89
N THR A 91 7.06 11.62 10.63
CA THR A 91 8.10 11.25 11.59
C THR A 91 9.01 10.12 11.14
N THR A 92 8.62 9.31 10.16
CA THR A 92 9.45 8.20 9.72
C THR A 92 10.70 8.70 9.00
N GLY A 93 11.84 8.06 9.29
CA GLY A 93 13.08 8.26 8.52
C GLY A 93 13.27 7.28 7.39
N GLU A 94 12.32 6.37 7.19
CA GLU A 94 12.43 5.33 6.18
C GLU A 94 12.05 5.84 4.79
N LYS A 95 12.60 5.19 3.76
CA LYS A 95 12.21 5.37 2.37
C LYS A 95 11.68 4.05 1.84
N PHE A 96 10.57 4.11 1.12
CA PHE A 96 9.84 2.91 0.72
C PHE A 96 9.99 2.61 -0.76
N ASP A 97 10.07 1.32 -1.08
CA ASP A 97 10.03 0.82 -2.45
C ASP A 97 8.59 0.68 -2.94
N ILE A 98 7.69 0.25 -2.05
CA ILE A 98 6.29 -0.01 -2.36
C ILE A 98 5.43 0.59 -1.25
N ALA A 99 4.44 1.38 -1.63
CA ALA A 99 3.42 1.87 -0.71
C ALA A 99 2.05 1.37 -1.15
N LEU A 100 1.32 0.80 -0.22
CA LEU A 100 -0.01 0.24 -0.44
C LEU A 100 -1.01 1.08 0.35
N LEU A 101 -1.99 1.66 -0.34
CA LEU A 101 -3.00 2.51 0.25
C LEU A 101 -4.39 1.93 -0.01
N ASP A 102 -5.00 1.38 1.04
CA ASP A 102 -6.36 0.84 0.98
C ASP A 102 -7.18 1.41 2.14
N PRO A 103 -7.42 2.73 2.15
CA PRO A 103 -8.19 3.36 3.22
C PRO A 103 -9.68 3.10 3.08
N PRO A 104 -10.47 3.39 4.13
CA PRO A 104 -11.91 3.48 3.98
C PRO A 104 -12.29 4.44 2.85
N TYR A 105 -13.40 4.17 2.16
CA TYR A 105 -13.78 4.87 0.94
C TYR A 105 -14.35 6.28 1.15
N GLU A 106 -13.92 6.98 2.15
CA GLU A 106 -14.47 8.29 2.44
C GLU A 106 -13.39 9.33 2.73
N LYS A 107 -13.76 10.59 2.58
CA LYS A 107 -12.99 11.74 3.06
C LYS A 107 -11.64 11.98 2.40
N SER A 108 -11.47 11.52 1.17
CA SER A 108 -10.28 11.87 0.39
C SER A 108 -8.96 11.51 1.08
N LEU A 109 -8.94 10.38 1.79
CA LEU A 109 -7.75 9.97 2.56
C LEU A 109 -6.53 9.76 1.68
N ILE A 110 -6.70 9.20 0.49
CA ILE A 110 -5.60 8.99 -0.44
C ILE A 110 -5.04 10.33 -0.88
N GLN A 111 -5.89 11.23 -1.36
CA GLN A 111 -5.47 12.53 -1.87
C GLN A 111 -4.70 13.32 -0.80
N ARG A 112 -5.16 13.25 0.44
CA ARG A 112 -4.51 13.95 1.54
C ARG A 112 -3.18 13.33 1.97
N SER A 113 -3.02 12.03 1.74
CA SER A 113 -1.79 11.31 2.12
C SER A 113 -0.68 11.46 1.09
N LEU A 114 -1.03 11.64 -0.19
CA LEU A 114 -0.07 11.58 -1.28
C LEU A 114 1.08 12.59 -1.17
N PRO A 115 0.86 13.88 -0.83
CA PRO A 115 1.99 14.81 -0.77
C PRO A 115 3.09 14.37 0.19
N ALA A 116 2.74 14.01 1.42
CA ALA A 116 3.72 13.56 2.40
C ALA A 116 4.32 12.21 2.04
N LEU A 117 3.50 11.31 1.48
CA LEU A 117 3.95 9.98 1.09
C LEU A 117 5.02 10.05 -0.01
N THR A 118 4.84 10.92 -1.00
CA THR A 118 5.81 11.00 -2.09
C THR A 118 7.20 11.38 -1.60
N GLU A 119 7.30 12.13 -0.51
CA GLU A 119 8.58 12.49 0.09
C GLU A 119 9.28 11.31 0.77
N LYS A 120 8.54 10.25 1.08
CA LYS A 120 9.05 9.05 1.73
C LYS A 120 9.24 7.88 0.75
N MET A 121 9.03 8.10 -0.52
CA MET A 121 9.22 7.09 -1.56
C MET A 121 10.60 7.20 -2.19
N LYS A 122 11.18 6.05 -2.52
CA LYS A 122 12.35 6.02 -3.39
C LYS A 122 11.93 6.42 -4.81
N ASP A 123 12.87 6.96 -5.59
CA ASP A 123 12.60 7.40 -6.96
C ASP A 123 12.16 6.24 -7.87
N THR A 124 12.57 5.04 -7.55
CA THR A 124 12.18 3.82 -8.27
C THR A 124 10.92 3.16 -7.69
N GLY A 125 10.33 3.76 -6.66
CA GLY A 125 9.21 3.17 -5.95
C GLY A 125 7.89 3.26 -6.66
N VAL A 126 6.93 2.51 -6.16
CA VAL A 126 5.56 2.49 -6.67
C VAL A 126 4.57 2.74 -5.54
N ILE A 127 3.57 3.59 -5.81
CA ILE A 127 2.45 3.83 -4.91
C ILE A 127 1.23 3.17 -5.54
N ILE A 128 0.57 2.30 -4.79
CA ILE A 128 -0.61 1.58 -5.27
C ILE A 128 -1.80 1.97 -4.39
N CYS A 129 -2.80 2.57 -5.03
CA CYS A 129 -4.00 3.04 -4.35
C CYS A 129 -5.18 2.15 -4.73
N GLU A 130 -5.85 1.58 -3.73
CA GLU A 130 -7.12 0.90 -3.92
C GLU A 130 -8.22 1.86 -3.50
N HIS A 131 -9.18 2.10 -4.39
CA HIS A 131 -10.22 3.11 -4.17
C HIS A 131 -11.49 2.72 -4.92
N GLU A 132 -12.58 3.44 -4.63
CA GLU A 132 -13.81 3.24 -5.40
C GLU A 132 -13.66 3.80 -6.80
N PRO A 133 -14.34 3.20 -7.80
CA PRO A 133 -14.37 3.76 -9.15
C PRO A 133 -15.03 5.16 -9.11
N GLY A 134 -14.48 6.10 -9.81
CA GLY A 134 -14.97 7.48 -9.78
C GLY A 134 -14.27 8.38 -8.79
N CYS A 135 -13.46 7.81 -7.90
CA CYS A 135 -12.58 8.60 -7.06
C CYS A 135 -11.56 9.32 -7.95
N ARG A 136 -11.46 10.64 -7.77
CA ARG A 136 -10.52 11.43 -8.57
C ARG A 136 -9.21 11.58 -7.84
N LEU A 137 -8.17 11.02 -8.44
CA LEU A 137 -6.80 11.15 -7.95
C LEU A 137 -6.02 12.08 -8.88
N PRO A 138 -5.05 12.84 -8.35
CA PRO A 138 -4.25 13.72 -9.21
C PRO A 138 -3.48 12.89 -10.24
N GLU A 139 -3.36 13.42 -11.46
CA GLU A 139 -2.60 12.74 -12.51
C GLU A 139 -1.09 12.75 -12.22
N GLU A 140 -0.65 13.75 -11.48
CA GLU A 140 0.75 13.90 -11.08
C GLU A 140 0.82 14.55 -9.71
N ILE A 141 1.76 14.07 -8.88
CA ILE A 141 2.03 14.63 -7.56
C ILE A 141 3.53 14.46 -7.25
N ASN A 142 4.23 15.59 -7.12
CA ASN A 142 5.66 15.62 -6.78
C ASN A 142 6.52 14.70 -7.64
N GLY A 143 6.23 14.67 -8.94
CA GLY A 143 6.98 13.85 -9.90
C GLY A 143 6.46 12.45 -10.10
N PHE A 144 5.57 11.97 -9.24
CA PHE A 144 4.88 10.68 -9.42
C PHE A 144 3.69 10.88 -10.34
N VAL A 145 3.57 10.05 -11.36
CA VAL A 145 2.49 10.11 -12.34
C VAL A 145 1.73 8.80 -12.36
N ILE A 146 0.44 8.86 -12.73
CA ILE A 146 -0.35 7.66 -12.90
C ILE A 146 0.18 6.89 -14.10
N THR A 147 0.62 5.65 -13.86
CA THR A 147 1.12 4.77 -14.93
C THR A 147 0.11 3.71 -15.32
N LYS A 148 -0.83 3.40 -14.44
CA LYS A 148 -1.86 2.40 -14.69
C LYS A 148 -3.06 2.69 -13.79
N SER A 149 -4.25 2.51 -14.35
CA SER A 149 -5.49 2.58 -13.59
C SER A 149 -6.45 1.53 -14.16
N LYS A 150 -7.01 0.69 -13.29
CA LYS A 150 -7.87 -0.40 -13.73
C LYS A 150 -8.99 -0.65 -12.72
N LYS A 151 -10.18 -0.91 -13.25
CA LYS A 151 -11.36 -1.22 -12.46
C LYS A 151 -11.51 -2.73 -12.28
N TYR A 152 -11.83 -3.13 -11.05
CA TYR A 152 -12.11 -4.51 -10.67
C TYR A 152 -13.44 -4.54 -9.92
N GLY A 153 -14.54 -4.73 -10.64
CA GLY A 153 -15.87 -4.71 -10.02
C GLY A 153 -16.18 -3.37 -9.35
N LYS A 154 -16.32 -3.38 -8.04
CA LYS A 154 -16.67 -2.19 -7.25
C LYS A 154 -15.45 -1.44 -6.72
N THR A 155 -14.26 -1.86 -7.08
CA THR A 155 -13.04 -1.20 -6.66
C THR A 155 -12.16 -0.90 -7.87
N ALA A 156 -11.17 -0.04 -7.68
CA ALA A 156 -10.21 0.30 -8.71
C ALA A 156 -8.82 0.39 -8.12
N LEU A 157 -7.82 0.16 -8.94
CA LEU A 157 -6.41 0.31 -8.58
C LEU A 157 -5.79 1.40 -9.43
N THR A 158 -5.03 2.28 -8.80
CA THR A 158 -4.23 3.31 -9.46
C THR A 158 -2.79 3.18 -9.01
N PHE A 159 -1.87 3.15 -9.96
CA PHE A 159 -0.45 2.99 -9.74
C PHE A 159 0.26 4.29 -10.09
N TYR A 160 1.09 4.78 -9.19
CA TYR A 160 1.94 5.95 -9.40
C TYR A 160 3.40 5.54 -9.42
N ARG A 161 4.15 6.08 -10.36
CA ARG A 161 5.61 5.93 -10.44
C ARG A 161 6.23 7.24 -10.91
N LYS A 162 7.48 7.47 -10.56
CA LYS A 162 8.25 8.53 -11.21
C LYS A 162 8.75 8.04 -12.56
N PRO A 163 8.68 8.86 -13.61
CA PRO A 163 9.35 8.52 -14.86
C PRO A 163 10.84 8.34 -14.62
N GLN A 164 11.40 7.24 -15.12
CA GLN A 164 12.82 7.00 -15.00
C GLN A 164 13.53 7.73 -16.13
N THR A 165 14.58 8.49 -15.77
CA THR A 165 15.43 9.10 -16.79
C THR A 165 16.29 8.01 -17.40
N GLU A 166 16.25 7.91 -18.74
CA GLU A 166 17.23 7.09 -19.43
C GLU A 166 18.60 7.74 -19.22
N ASP A 167 19.57 6.96 -18.74
CA ASP A 167 20.93 7.43 -18.69
C ASP A 167 21.39 7.66 -20.13
N GLU A 168 21.58 8.92 -20.49
CA GLU A 168 22.20 9.26 -21.74
C GLU A 168 23.66 8.86 -21.66
N GLU A 169 24.05 7.90 -22.45
CA GLU A 169 25.45 7.59 -22.64
C GLU A 169 26.15 8.68 -23.42
#